data_4a1e039f86e5ec0e76b362e50f3155e4
#
_entry.id   4a1e039f86e5ec0e76b362e50f3155e4
#
_cell.length_a   1.000
_cell.length_b   1.000
_cell.length_c   1.000
_cell.angle_alpha   90.00
_cell.angle_beta   90.00
_cell.angle_gamma   90.00
#
_symmetry.space_group_name_H-M   'P 1'
#
loop_
_entity.id
_entity.type
_entity.pdbx_description
1 polymer ?
#
loop_
_entity_poly.entity_id
_entity_poly.type
_entity_poly.pdbx_seq_one_letter_code
_entity_poly.pdbx_strand_id
1 'polypeptide(L)'
;IKLFKTKGASPIELDVQSIAVEKSLQTSIEHNLEMFLGVKFLASEYSTGKSHGGRIDTLGIDENNAPVIIEYKRSINENVINQGLFYLDWLLDHKGEFTLLAMNTLGKINQNDIEWDNARLLCIASDFTKYDEYAVQQINRNIELIRYRKFDDDIMLFELVNAVSAESETKPKHGTGKQNTVVDLYEKMGKPEKDWYESLKAYILALGDDVQEKTTKFYIAYKRLSN
;
A
#
# COMPACT_ATOMS: atom_id res chain seq x y z
N ILE A 1 18.21 -10.92 -5.18
CA ILE A 1 17.41 -12.17 -5.30
C ILE A 1 17.83 -12.86 -6.59
N LYS A 2 18.09 -14.18 -6.55
CA LYS A 2 18.34 -15.03 -7.70
C LYS A 2 17.23 -16.06 -7.81
N LEU A 3 16.65 -16.20 -8.99
CA LEU A 3 15.64 -17.20 -9.29
C LEU A 3 16.20 -18.24 -10.24
N PHE A 4 15.90 -19.51 -9.99
CA PHE A 4 16.34 -20.63 -10.80
C PHE A 4 15.17 -21.48 -11.24
N LYS A 5 15.16 -21.84 -12.51
CA LYS A 5 14.28 -22.87 -13.05
C LYS A 5 14.94 -24.24 -12.85
N THR A 6 14.34 -25.08 -12.00
CA THR A 6 14.94 -26.37 -11.60
C THR A 6 14.37 -27.56 -12.35
N LYS A 7 13.50 -27.37 -13.37
CA LYS A 7 13.02 -28.44 -14.24
C LYS A 7 14.14 -28.84 -15.22
N GLY A 8 14.72 -30.02 -15.05
CA GLY A 8 15.78 -30.53 -15.90
C GLY A 8 17.01 -31.01 -15.11
N ALA A 9 18.03 -31.48 -15.82
CA ALA A 9 19.26 -32.04 -15.23
C ALA A 9 20.14 -30.95 -14.57
N SER A 10 20.01 -29.69 -14.99
CA SER A 10 20.79 -28.57 -14.47
C SER A 10 19.87 -27.37 -14.21
N PRO A 11 20.02 -26.67 -13.07
CA PRO A 11 19.32 -25.42 -12.82
C PRO A 11 19.73 -24.34 -13.83
N ILE A 12 18.75 -23.54 -14.28
CA ILE A 12 18.98 -22.38 -15.15
C ILE A 12 18.63 -21.14 -14.35
N GLU A 13 19.56 -20.20 -14.18
CA GLU A 13 19.30 -18.90 -13.57
C GLU A 13 18.43 -18.07 -14.52
N LEU A 14 17.37 -17.45 -13.98
CA LEU A 14 16.49 -16.58 -14.74
C LEU A 14 17.03 -15.15 -14.72
N ASP A 15 17.17 -14.57 -15.90
CA ASP A 15 17.65 -13.20 -16.04
C ASP A 15 16.54 -12.18 -15.71
N VAL A 16 16.93 -11.11 -15.02
CA VAL A 16 16.02 -9.97 -14.77
C VAL A 16 15.85 -9.20 -16.08
N GLN A 17 14.61 -9.08 -16.52
CA GLN A 17 14.28 -8.31 -17.71
C GLN A 17 13.79 -6.91 -17.34
N SER A 18 14.17 -5.92 -18.13
CA SER A 18 13.63 -4.57 -18.00
C SER A 18 12.26 -4.49 -18.68
N ILE A 19 11.28 -3.89 -17.99
CA ILE A 19 10.02 -3.53 -18.63
C ILE A 19 10.26 -2.27 -19.46
N ALA A 20 10.05 -2.38 -20.77
CA ALA A 20 10.41 -1.34 -21.73
C ALA A 20 9.54 -0.08 -21.60
N VAL A 21 8.29 -0.23 -21.15
CA VAL A 21 7.31 0.86 -21.08
C VAL A 21 6.61 0.86 -19.71
N GLU A 22 6.66 1.99 -18.99
CA GLU A 22 5.99 2.19 -17.70
C GLU A 22 4.49 1.89 -17.79
N LYS A 23 3.86 2.32 -18.87
CA LYS A 23 2.43 2.08 -19.13
C LYS A 23 2.06 0.59 -19.25
N SER A 24 2.94 -0.25 -19.76
CA SER A 24 2.68 -1.70 -19.80
C SER A 24 2.75 -2.34 -18.42
N LEU A 25 3.65 -1.85 -17.54
CA LEU A 25 3.69 -2.25 -16.14
C LEU A 25 2.39 -1.85 -15.42
N GLN A 26 2.01 -0.57 -15.52
CA GLN A 26 0.76 -0.06 -14.96
C GLN A 26 -0.43 -0.89 -15.40
N THR A 27 -0.62 -1.10 -16.72
CA THR A 27 -1.74 -1.87 -17.26
C THR A 27 -1.77 -3.30 -16.72
N SER A 28 -0.61 -3.97 -16.65
CA SER A 28 -0.52 -5.33 -16.11
C SER A 28 -0.92 -5.41 -14.64
N ILE A 29 -0.51 -4.42 -13.84
CA ILE A 29 -0.86 -4.36 -12.41
C ILE A 29 -2.32 -4.00 -12.23
N GLU A 30 -2.85 -3.00 -12.95
CA GLU A 30 -4.25 -2.58 -12.87
C GLU A 30 -5.24 -3.70 -13.16
N HIS A 31 -4.94 -4.57 -14.14
CA HIS A 31 -5.79 -5.73 -14.46
C HIS A 31 -5.88 -6.77 -13.33
N ASN A 32 -4.88 -6.80 -12.44
CA ASN A 32 -4.78 -7.79 -11.37
C ASN A 32 -4.56 -7.12 -10.01
N LEU A 33 -5.01 -5.88 -9.85
CA LEU A 33 -4.66 -5.01 -8.74
C LEU A 33 -5.04 -5.59 -7.38
N GLU A 34 -6.23 -6.19 -7.28
CA GLU A 34 -6.71 -6.81 -6.05
C GLU A 34 -5.88 -8.05 -5.68
N MET A 35 -5.50 -8.86 -6.68
CA MET A 35 -4.66 -10.04 -6.46
C MET A 35 -3.23 -9.69 -6.06
N PHE A 36 -2.63 -8.67 -6.68
CA PHE A 36 -1.23 -8.32 -6.45
C PHE A 36 -1.03 -7.47 -5.19
N LEU A 37 -1.96 -6.56 -4.90
CA LEU A 37 -1.75 -5.52 -3.91
C LEU A 37 -2.92 -5.36 -2.91
N GLY A 38 -3.97 -6.20 -3.01
CA GLY A 38 -5.15 -6.10 -2.15
C GLY A 38 -5.93 -4.79 -2.33
N VAL A 39 -5.84 -4.18 -3.51
CA VAL A 39 -6.45 -2.88 -3.82
C VAL A 39 -7.49 -3.04 -4.91
N LYS A 40 -8.72 -2.62 -4.66
CA LYS A 40 -9.78 -2.56 -5.67
C LYS A 40 -9.56 -1.34 -6.56
N PHE A 41 -9.54 -1.57 -7.86
CA PHE A 41 -9.34 -0.52 -8.86
C PHE A 41 -10.53 0.44 -8.93
N LEU A 42 -10.24 1.75 -8.99
CA LEU A 42 -11.26 2.79 -9.19
C LEU A 42 -11.07 3.55 -10.49
N ALA A 43 -9.85 4.02 -10.77
CA ALA A 43 -9.56 4.78 -11.97
C ALA A 43 -8.07 4.70 -12.36
N SER A 44 -7.79 4.77 -13.67
CA SER A 44 -6.48 4.93 -14.27
C SER A 44 -6.33 6.36 -14.79
N GLU A 45 -5.13 6.95 -14.68
CA GLU A 45 -4.81 8.27 -15.22
C GLU A 45 -5.80 9.36 -14.74
N TYR A 46 -6.13 9.34 -13.46
CA TYR A 46 -7.14 10.24 -12.90
C TYR A 46 -6.65 11.68 -12.82
N SER A 47 -7.34 12.59 -13.54
CA SER A 47 -6.96 14.02 -13.58
C SER A 47 -7.22 14.70 -12.24
N THR A 48 -6.22 15.43 -11.73
CA THR A 48 -6.35 16.27 -10.53
C THR A 48 -6.90 17.68 -10.83
N GLY A 49 -7.44 17.89 -12.04
CA GLY A 49 -8.02 19.14 -12.46
C GLY A 49 -6.99 20.18 -12.89
N LYS A 50 -7.50 21.36 -13.31
CA LYS A 50 -6.65 22.41 -13.90
C LYS A 50 -5.72 23.08 -12.89
N SER A 51 -6.13 23.18 -11.63
CA SER A 51 -5.37 23.88 -10.59
C SER A 51 -4.13 23.09 -10.15
N HIS A 52 -4.24 21.78 -9.99
CA HIS A 52 -3.11 20.90 -9.67
C HIS A 52 -2.36 20.45 -10.92
N GLY A 53 -3.05 20.37 -12.07
CA GLY A 53 -2.43 20.12 -13.37
C GLY A 53 -1.72 18.78 -13.50
N GLY A 54 -2.11 17.80 -12.68
CA GLY A 54 -1.50 16.47 -12.64
C GLY A 54 -2.46 15.35 -12.98
N ARG A 55 -1.94 14.12 -12.92
CA ARG A 55 -2.68 12.92 -13.25
C ARG A 55 -2.15 11.75 -12.41
N ILE A 56 -3.00 11.21 -11.55
CA ILE A 56 -2.70 10.05 -10.71
C ILE A 56 -2.66 8.82 -11.62
N ASP A 57 -1.58 8.05 -11.58
CA ASP A 57 -1.44 6.87 -12.43
C ASP A 57 -2.53 5.85 -12.16
N THR A 58 -2.70 5.41 -10.90
CA THR A 58 -3.78 4.51 -10.49
C THR A 58 -4.38 4.95 -9.17
N LEU A 59 -5.70 5.03 -9.13
CA LEU A 59 -6.47 5.31 -7.93
C LEU A 59 -7.30 4.09 -7.55
N GLY A 60 -7.26 3.70 -6.29
CA GLY A 60 -7.94 2.53 -5.77
C GLY A 60 -8.40 2.69 -4.33
N ILE A 61 -8.94 1.61 -3.79
CA ILE A 61 -9.38 1.50 -2.39
C ILE A 61 -9.02 0.12 -1.87
N ASP A 62 -8.49 0.05 -0.65
CA ASP A 62 -8.09 -1.24 -0.07
C ASP A 62 -9.26 -1.97 0.64
N GLU A 63 -8.97 -3.11 1.23
CA GLU A 63 -9.94 -3.95 1.94
C GLU A 63 -10.54 -3.26 3.17
N ASN A 64 -9.88 -2.23 3.70
CA ASN A 64 -10.35 -1.43 4.83
C ASN A 64 -11.14 -0.19 4.39
N ASN A 65 -11.40 -0.06 3.10
CA ASN A 65 -11.93 1.12 2.45
C ASN A 65 -11.03 2.37 2.60
N ALA A 66 -9.73 2.19 2.79
CA ALA A 66 -8.79 3.30 2.75
C ALA A 66 -8.42 3.67 1.30
N PRO A 67 -8.40 4.96 0.95
CA PRO A 67 -7.96 5.41 -0.36
C PRO A 67 -6.51 5.05 -0.63
N VAL A 68 -6.22 4.61 -1.86
CA VAL A 68 -4.87 4.21 -2.28
C VAL A 68 -4.52 4.91 -3.57
N ILE A 69 -3.40 5.63 -3.56
CA ILE A 69 -2.74 6.15 -4.77
C ILE A 69 -1.58 5.22 -5.10
N ILE A 70 -1.43 4.89 -6.37
CA ILE A 70 -0.30 4.09 -6.86
C ILE A 70 0.36 4.86 -7.99
N GLU A 71 1.66 5.10 -7.84
CA GLU A 71 2.53 5.75 -8.82
C GLU A 71 3.59 4.75 -9.28
N TYR A 72 3.85 4.74 -10.59
CA TYR A 72 4.81 3.83 -11.20
C TYR A 72 6.01 4.56 -11.76
N LYS A 73 7.20 3.97 -11.61
CA LYS A 73 8.40 4.46 -12.27
C LYS A 73 9.26 3.32 -12.80
N ARG A 74 9.81 3.54 -13.98
CA ARG A 74 10.71 2.58 -14.61
C ARG A 74 12.12 2.68 -14.07
N SER A 75 12.58 3.87 -13.74
CA SER A 75 13.97 4.14 -13.37
C SER A 75 14.13 4.68 -11.95
N ILE A 76 15.34 4.46 -11.40
CA ILE A 76 15.69 4.81 -10.01
C ILE A 76 15.76 6.33 -9.77
N ASN A 77 16.00 7.13 -10.82
CA ASN A 77 16.27 8.56 -10.68
C ASN A 77 15.02 9.45 -10.82
N GLU A 78 13.85 8.88 -10.83
CA GLU A 78 12.61 9.61 -10.99
C GLU A 78 11.96 9.90 -9.63
N ASN A 79 11.35 11.06 -9.52
CA ASN A 79 10.84 11.60 -8.26
C ASN A 79 9.43 11.06 -7.92
N VAL A 80 9.25 9.74 -7.92
CA VAL A 80 7.96 9.07 -7.70
C VAL A 80 7.34 9.42 -6.34
N ILE A 81 8.16 9.53 -5.30
CA ILE A 81 7.69 9.81 -3.94
C ILE A 81 7.07 11.20 -3.86
N ASN A 82 7.78 12.23 -4.36
CA ASN A 82 7.25 13.60 -4.31
C ASN A 82 6.03 13.78 -5.21
N GLN A 83 5.98 13.11 -6.35
CA GLN A 83 4.81 13.11 -7.22
C GLN A 83 3.61 12.47 -6.51
N GLY A 84 3.80 11.31 -5.91
CA GLY A 84 2.76 10.64 -5.16
C GLY A 84 2.28 11.42 -3.95
N LEU A 85 3.19 12.09 -3.22
CA LEU A 85 2.84 12.98 -2.10
C LEU A 85 2.00 14.16 -2.55
N PHE A 86 2.33 14.76 -3.68
CA PHE A 86 1.55 15.85 -4.27
C PHE A 86 0.11 15.40 -4.60
N TYR A 87 -0.05 14.17 -5.10
CA TYR A 87 -1.37 13.61 -5.38
C TYR A 87 -2.10 13.17 -4.11
N LEU A 88 -1.38 12.68 -3.11
CA LEU A 88 -1.99 12.34 -1.82
C LEU A 88 -2.54 13.58 -1.11
N ASP A 89 -1.85 14.70 -1.18
CA ASP A 89 -2.32 15.99 -0.67
C ASP A 89 -3.60 16.43 -1.39
N TRP A 90 -3.59 16.39 -2.72
CA TRP A 90 -4.78 16.65 -3.52
C TRP A 90 -5.97 15.75 -3.13
N LEU A 91 -5.74 14.45 -2.97
CA LEU A 91 -6.77 13.48 -2.62
C LEU A 91 -7.42 13.80 -1.28
N LEU A 92 -6.61 14.20 -0.28
CA LEU A 92 -7.09 14.53 1.06
C LEU A 92 -7.92 15.83 1.06
N ASP A 93 -7.67 16.75 0.13
CA ASP A 93 -8.46 17.96 -0.07
C ASP A 93 -9.74 17.70 -0.90
N HIS A 94 -9.75 16.66 -1.74
CA HIS A 94 -10.85 16.35 -2.67
C HIS A 94 -11.63 15.09 -2.28
N LYS A 95 -11.85 14.89 -0.97
CA LYS A 95 -12.54 13.71 -0.41
C LYS A 95 -13.90 13.42 -1.04
N GLY A 96 -14.66 14.47 -1.38
CA GLY A 96 -15.97 14.33 -2.00
C GLY A 96 -15.90 13.72 -3.41
N GLU A 97 -14.90 14.09 -4.21
CA GLU A 97 -14.71 13.55 -5.56
C GLU A 97 -14.34 12.07 -5.51
N PHE A 98 -13.40 11.71 -4.63
CA PHE A 98 -13.02 10.32 -4.41
C PHE A 98 -14.20 9.48 -3.92
N THR A 99 -14.95 9.99 -2.94
CA THR A 99 -16.14 9.31 -2.41
C THR A 99 -17.13 8.99 -3.50
N LEU A 100 -17.45 9.98 -4.34
CA LEU A 100 -18.37 9.81 -5.45
C LEU A 100 -17.86 8.77 -6.47
N LEU A 101 -16.56 8.82 -6.79
CA LEU A 101 -15.92 7.84 -7.67
C LEU A 101 -16.04 6.42 -7.09
N ALA A 102 -15.69 6.23 -5.82
CA ALA A 102 -15.76 4.93 -5.14
C ALA A 102 -17.20 4.39 -5.11
N MET A 103 -18.18 5.22 -4.75
CA MET A 103 -19.60 4.85 -4.74
C MET A 103 -20.08 4.43 -6.12
N ASN A 104 -19.74 5.18 -7.17
CA ASN A 104 -20.14 4.88 -8.53
C ASN A 104 -19.49 3.60 -9.08
N THR A 105 -18.24 3.35 -8.72
CA THR A 105 -17.50 2.19 -9.25
C THR A 105 -17.84 0.90 -8.50
N LEU A 106 -17.97 0.95 -7.17
CA LEU A 106 -18.15 -0.24 -6.35
C LEU A 106 -19.61 -0.50 -5.95
N GLY A 107 -20.47 0.50 -5.98
CA GLY A 107 -21.93 0.38 -5.77
C GLY A 107 -22.38 0.01 -4.35
N LYS A 108 -21.47 -0.41 -3.47
CA LYS A 108 -21.79 -0.93 -2.12
C LYS A 108 -21.05 -0.22 -0.99
N ILE A 109 -20.41 0.90 -1.28
CA ILE A 109 -19.68 1.69 -0.30
C ILE A 109 -20.44 2.99 -0.02
N ASN A 110 -20.48 3.44 1.25
CA ASN A 110 -21.05 4.70 1.64
C ASN A 110 -19.95 5.68 2.03
N GLN A 111 -20.27 6.96 2.07
CA GLN A 111 -19.33 8.01 2.43
C GLN A 111 -18.67 7.79 3.80
N ASN A 112 -19.42 7.26 4.77
CA ASN A 112 -18.93 7.04 6.12
C ASN A 112 -18.07 5.79 6.26
N ASP A 113 -18.02 4.94 5.23
CA ASP A 113 -17.24 3.71 5.24
C ASP A 113 -15.78 3.96 4.81
N ILE A 114 -15.45 5.16 4.30
CA ILE A 114 -14.12 5.48 3.80
C ILE A 114 -13.20 5.87 4.96
N GLU A 115 -12.09 5.14 5.09
CA GLU A 115 -11.10 5.32 6.15
C GLU A 115 -9.98 6.28 5.70
N TRP A 116 -10.25 7.58 5.81
CA TRP A 116 -9.35 8.65 5.37
C TRP A 116 -8.04 8.72 6.14
N ASP A 117 -8.04 8.37 7.41
CA ASP A 117 -6.83 8.40 8.25
C ASP A 117 -5.80 7.35 7.80
N ASN A 118 -6.26 6.35 7.06
CA ASN A 118 -5.45 5.29 6.50
C ASN A 118 -5.15 5.47 4.99
N ALA A 119 -5.50 6.62 4.40
CA ALA A 119 -5.13 6.91 3.02
C ALA A 119 -3.62 6.70 2.82
N ARG A 120 -3.22 6.02 1.73
CA ARG A 120 -1.84 5.61 1.52
C ARG A 120 -1.36 5.79 0.09
N LEU A 121 -0.05 5.91 -0.03
CA LEU A 121 0.69 6.00 -1.28
C LEU A 121 1.53 4.74 -1.48
N LEU A 122 1.36 4.05 -2.60
CA LEU A 122 2.24 2.99 -3.06
C LEU A 122 3.11 3.53 -4.20
N CYS A 123 4.42 3.47 -4.03
CA CYS A 123 5.38 3.78 -5.07
C CYS A 123 5.95 2.48 -5.61
N ILE A 124 5.73 2.19 -6.89
CA ILE A 124 6.20 0.96 -7.54
C ILE A 124 7.30 1.32 -8.54
N ALA A 125 8.52 0.85 -8.29
CA ALA A 125 9.68 1.14 -9.14
C ALA A 125 10.58 -0.09 -9.33
N SER A 126 11.47 -0.03 -10.33
CA SER A 126 12.46 -1.10 -10.55
C SER A 126 13.47 -1.20 -9.41
N ASP A 127 13.77 -0.07 -8.76
CA ASP A 127 14.56 0.01 -7.53
C ASP A 127 14.37 1.35 -6.83
N PHE A 128 14.81 1.44 -5.57
CA PHE A 128 14.85 2.65 -4.77
C PHE A 128 16.26 2.88 -4.26
N THR A 129 16.64 4.14 -4.10
CA THR A 129 17.91 4.49 -3.48
C THR A 129 17.77 4.44 -1.95
N LYS A 130 18.89 4.28 -1.25
CA LYS A 130 18.91 4.43 0.22
C LYS A 130 18.39 5.79 0.70
N TYR A 131 18.45 6.81 -0.15
CA TYR A 131 17.93 8.15 0.17
C TYR A 131 16.41 8.18 0.10
N ASP A 132 15.81 7.45 -0.84
CA ASP A 132 14.36 7.30 -0.95
C ASP A 132 13.82 6.57 0.28
N GLU A 133 14.46 5.45 0.66
CA GLU A 133 14.09 4.68 1.84
C GLU A 133 14.21 5.51 3.14
N TYR A 134 15.26 6.33 3.24
CA TYR A 134 15.44 7.21 4.39
C TYR A 134 14.46 8.38 4.39
N ALA A 135 14.20 8.99 3.23
CA ALA A 135 13.30 10.12 3.09
C ALA A 135 11.87 9.78 3.54
N VAL A 136 11.34 8.62 3.12
CA VAL A 136 9.97 8.22 3.51
C VAL A 136 9.82 8.02 5.02
N GLN A 137 10.88 7.62 5.71
CA GLN A 137 10.87 7.48 7.18
C GLN A 137 10.71 8.82 7.91
N GLN A 138 11.02 9.94 7.25
CA GLN A 138 10.87 11.29 7.82
C GLN A 138 9.50 11.91 7.52
N ILE A 139 8.63 11.21 6.79
CA ILE A 139 7.35 11.72 6.32
C ILE A 139 6.24 11.06 7.11
N ASN A 140 5.43 11.87 7.82
CA ASN A 140 4.27 11.36 8.55
C ASN A 140 3.08 11.10 7.61
N ARG A 141 3.20 10.09 6.76
CA ARG A 141 2.16 9.58 5.84
C ARG A 141 2.30 8.06 5.69
N ASN A 142 1.25 7.40 5.27
CA ASN A 142 1.30 5.98 4.92
C ASN A 142 1.92 5.83 3.52
N ILE A 143 3.18 5.41 3.44
CA ILE A 143 3.92 5.24 2.19
C ILE A 143 4.53 3.86 2.16
N GLU A 144 4.36 3.16 1.04
CA GLU A 144 4.96 1.86 0.77
C GLU A 144 5.82 1.94 -0.49
N LEU A 145 7.07 1.52 -0.39
CA LEU A 145 8.00 1.40 -1.52
C LEU A 145 8.07 -0.04 -1.96
N ILE A 146 7.61 -0.31 -3.16
CA ILE A 146 7.51 -1.66 -3.73
C ILE A 146 8.43 -1.75 -4.92
N ARG A 147 9.46 -2.62 -4.81
CA ARG A 147 10.33 -2.96 -5.93
C ARG A 147 9.68 -4.04 -6.76
N TYR A 148 9.63 -3.84 -8.08
CA TYR A 148 9.23 -4.90 -8.99
C TYR A 148 10.43 -5.44 -9.78
N ARG A 149 10.37 -6.73 -10.11
CA ARG A 149 11.31 -7.38 -11.05
C ARG A 149 10.54 -8.33 -11.94
N LYS A 150 10.84 -8.31 -13.22
CA LYS A 150 10.34 -9.28 -14.18
C LYS A 150 11.45 -10.27 -14.52
N PHE A 151 11.14 -11.57 -14.45
CA PHE A 151 12.05 -12.65 -14.84
C PHE A 151 11.39 -13.43 -15.97
N ASP A 152 12.09 -13.62 -17.06
CA ASP A 152 11.53 -14.15 -18.29
C ASP A 152 10.21 -13.46 -18.67
N ASP A 153 9.34 -14.13 -19.41
CA ASP A 153 8.07 -13.53 -19.84
C ASP A 153 6.94 -13.65 -18.79
N ASP A 154 7.04 -14.60 -17.85
CA ASP A 154 5.91 -15.06 -17.04
C ASP A 154 6.03 -14.81 -15.54
N ILE A 155 7.21 -14.40 -15.04
CA ILE A 155 7.42 -14.26 -13.60
C ILE A 155 7.59 -12.79 -13.23
N MET A 156 6.74 -12.32 -12.33
CA MET A 156 6.86 -11.00 -11.71
C MET A 156 7.05 -11.14 -10.20
N LEU A 157 8.05 -10.46 -9.68
CA LEU A 157 8.32 -10.36 -8.25
C LEU A 157 7.99 -8.95 -7.79
N PHE A 158 7.23 -8.85 -6.72
CA PHE A 158 7.06 -7.64 -5.92
C PHE A 158 7.73 -7.82 -4.58
N GLU A 159 8.53 -6.85 -4.18
CA GLU A 159 9.27 -6.84 -2.92
C GLU A 159 8.99 -5.53 -2.18
N LEU A 160 8.45 -5.64 -0.97
CA LEU A 160 8.28 -4.48 -0.11
C LEU A 160 9.66 -4.06 0.41
N VAL A 161 10.15 -2.92 -0.07
CA VAL A 161 11.46 -2.38 0.32
C VAL A 161 11.37 -1.62 1.63
N ASN A 162 10.31 -0.81 1.77
CA ASN A 162 10.06 -0.01 2.96
C ASN A 162 8.58 0.31 3.07
N ALA A 163 8.07 0.39 4.29
CA ALA A 163 6.74 0.87 4.58
C ALA A 163 6.75 1.74 5.83
N VAL A 164 6.15 2.92 5.73
CA VAL A 164 6.00 3.86 6.84
C VAL A 164 4.52 4.09 7.06
N SER A 165 4.11 4.05 8.32
CA SER A 165 2.75 4.39 8.72
C SER A 165 2.74 5.75 9.39
N ALA A 166 1.74 6.57 9.06
CA ALA A 166 1.53 7.84 9.73
C ALA A 166 1.25 7.59 11.22
N GLU A 167 1.93 8.34 12.09
CA GLU A 167 1.58 8.37 13.50
C GLU A 167 0.22 9.05 13.63
N SER A 168 -0.76 8.35 14.19
CA SER A 168 -2.04 8.95 14.50
C SER A 168 -1.84 9.95 15.64
N GLU A 169 -2.03 11.23 15.38
CA GLU A 169 -2.24 12.22 16.43
C GLU A 169 -3.57 11.93 17.11
N THR A 170 -3.63 10.92 17.96
CA THR A 170 -4.79 10.63 18.78
C THR A 170 -4.86 11.62 19.93
N LYS A 171 -5.29 12.86 19.65
CA LYS A 171 -6.04 13.61 20.66
C LYS A 171 -7.41 12.95 20.77
N PRO A 172 -7.86 12.53 21.97
CA PRO A 172 -9.16 11.93 22.14
C PRO A 172 -10.23 12.96 21.75
N LYS A 173 -10.79 12.85 20.55
CA LYS A 173 -12.03 13.55 20.22
C LYS A 173 -13.14 12.87 21.01
N HIS A 174 -13.65 13.55 22.04
CA HIS A 174 -14.92 13.23 22.68
C HIS A 174 -16.04 13.30 21.63
N GLY A 175 -16.35 12.17 21.05
CA GLY A 175 -17.52 11.96 20.21
C GLY A 175 -18.40 10.88 20.86
N THR A 176 -19.62 11.24 21.15
CA THR A 176 -20.65 10.42 21.78
C THR A 176 -21.03 9.23 20.89
N GLY A 177 -20.48 8.08 21.23
CA GLY A 177 -20.79 6.80 20.58
C GLY A 177 -19.61 5.86 20.78
N LYS A 178 -19.54 5.15 21.93
CA LYS A 178 -18.44 4.24 22.27
C LYS A 178 -18.43 2.99 21.37
N GLN A 179 -17.80 3.07 20.20
CA GLN A 179 -17.20 1.88 19.61
C GLN A 179 -15.79 1.75 20.18
N ASN A 180 -15.51 0.66 20.91
CA ASN A 180 -14.19 0.37 21.44
C ASN A 180 -13.24 0.17 20.23
N THR A 181 -12.16 0.93 20.20
CA THR A 181 -11.07 0.71 19.23
C THR A 181 -10.25 -0.50 19.65
N VAL A 182 -9.42 -1.03 18.73
CA VAL A 182 -8.48 -2.10 19.04
C VAL A 182 -7.54 -1.71 20.19
N VAL A 183 -7.11 -0.46 20.23
CA VAL A 183 -6.26 0.07 21.32
C VAL A 183 -6.99 0.03 22.65
N ASP A 184 -8.26 0.47 22.66
CA ASP A 184 -9.10 0.40 23.88
C ASP A 184 -9.32 -1.04 24.35
N LEU A 185 -9.45 -1.98 23.41
CA LEU A 185 -9.59 -3.40 23.73
C LEU A 185 -8.29 -3.97 24.28
N TYR A 186 -7.16 -3.65 23.68
CA TYR A 186 -5.83 -4.09 24.15
C TYR A 186 -5.52 -3.56 25.55
N GLU A 187 -5.86 -2.28 25.83
CA GLU A 187 -5.68 -1.68 27.17
C GLU A 187 -6.50 -2.39 28.23
N LYS A 188 -7.72 -2.83 27.88
CA LYS A 188 -8.64 -3.55 28.77
C LYS A 188 -8.35 -5.03 28.93
N MET A 189 -7.48 -5.62 28.11
CA MET A 189 -7.08 -7.03 28.22
C MET A 189 -6.39 -7.32 29.55
N GLY A 190 -6.73 -8.44 30.15
CA GLY A 190 -5.99 -8.98 31.28
C GLY A 190 -4.59 -9.43 30.92
N LYS A 191 -3.76 -9.72 31.92
CA LYS A 191 -2.40 -10.17 31.70
C LYS A 191 -2.31 -11.45 30.86
N PRO A 192 -3.14 -12.49 31.10
CA PRO A 192 -3.09 -13.72 30.29
C PRO A 192 -3.39 -13.48 28.80
N GLU A 193 -4.38 -12.64 28.49
CA GLU A 193 -4.78 -12.33 27.13
C GLU A 193 -3.69 -11.52 26.39
N LYS A 194 -3.02 -10.59 27.09
CA LYS A 194 -1.87 -9.86 26.55
C LYS A 194 -0.70 -10.78 26.25
N ASP A 195 -0.39 -11.70 27.16
CA ASP A 195 0.69 -12.67 26.99
C ASP A 195 0.42 -13.59 25.77
N TRP A 196 -0.82 -13.99 25.55
CA TRP A 196 -1.23 -14.76 24.36
C TRP A 196 -1.09 -13.95 23.09
N TYR A 197 -1.58 -12.69 23.11
CA TYR A 197 -1.46 -11.80 21.96
C TYR A 197 0.00 -11.55 21.58
N GLU A 198 0.87 -11.23 22.53
CA GLU A 198 2.29 -10.99 22.26
C GLU A 198 2.99 -12.28 21.74
N SER A 199 2.61 -13.44 22.22
CA SER A 199 3.12 -14.71 21.72
C SER A 199 2.68 -14.98 20.29
N LEU A 200 1.40 -14.73 19.97
CA LEU A 200 0.87 -14.86 18.61
C LEU A 200 1.53 -13.86 17.65
N LYS A 201 1.66 -12.59 18.08
CA LYS A 201 2.36 -11.53 17.34
C LYS A 201 3.80 -11.94 17.01
N ALA A 202 4.55 -12.38 18.01
CA ALA A 202 5.93 -12.85 17.84
C ALA A 202 6.02 -14.01 16.84
N TYR A 203 5.09 -14.96 16.91
CA TYR A 203 5.01 -16.07 15.96
C TYR A 203 4.73 -15.59 14.53
N ILE A 204 3.75 -14.69 14.34
CA ILE A 204 3.39 -14.17 13.02
C ILE A 204 4.55 -13.37 12.41
N LEU A 205 5.21 -12.51 13.20
CA LEU A 205 6.36 -11.73 12.73
C LEU A 205 7.57 -12.62 12.39
N ALA A 206 7.71 -13.77 13.02
CA ALA A 206 8.76 -14.75 12.71
C ALA A 206 8.51 -15.54 11.42
N LEU A 207 7.33 -15.45 10.80
CA LEU A 207 7.02 -16.12 9.53
C LEU A 207 7.77 -15.54 8.32
N GLY A 208 8.33 -14.34 8.45
CA GLY A 208 9.15 -13.69 7.40
C GLY A 208 9.45 -12.24 7.74
N ASP A 209 10.61 -11.77 7.28
CA ASP A 209 11.09 -10.40 7.49
C ASP A 209 10.21 -9.36 6.74
N ASP A 210 9.38 -9.83 5.82
CA ASP A 210 8.44 -9.04 5.04
C ASP A 210 7.05 -8.91 5.69
N VAL A 211 6.84 -9.54 6.85
CA VAL A 211 5.58 -9.43 7.60
C VAL A 211 5.59 -8.15 8.43
N GLN A 212 4.61 -7.30 8.19
CA GLN A 212 4.46 -6.03 8.92
C GLN A 212 3.13 -6.00 9.68
N GLU A 213 3.19 -5.53 10.93
CA GLU A 213 2.00 -5.25 11.73
C GLU A 213 1.46 -3.87 11.39
N LYS A 214 0.16 -3.77 11.16
CA LYS A 214 -0.56 -2.51 11.02
C LYS A 214 -1.77 -2.51 11.95
N THR A 215 -1.75 -1.64 12.94
CA THR A 215 -2.91 -1.42 13.82
C THR A 215 -3.90 -0.51 13.10
N THR A 216 -5.13 -1.01 12.91
CA THR A 216 -6.26 -0.23 12.40
C THR A 216 -7.20 0.13 13.54
N LYS A 217 -8.28 0.85 13.25
CA LYS A 217 -9.27 1.25 14.26
C LYS A 217 -9.96 0.06 14.94
N PHE A 218 -10.23 -1.01 14.21
CA PHE A 218 -11.05 -2.14 14.66
C PHE A 218 -10.32 -3.48 14.74
N TYR A 219 -9.12 -3.61 14.16
CA TYR A 219 -8.33 -4.84 14.16
C TYR A 219 -6.83 -4.54 13.95
N ILE A 220 -6.01 -5.52 14.22
CA ILE A 220 -4.58 -5.51 13.92
C ILE A 220 -4.36 -6.40 12.70
N ALA A 221 -3.81 -5.83 11.64
CA ALA A 221 -3.47 -6.54 10.41
C ALA A 221 -1.99 -6.91 10.41
N TYR A 222 -1.68 -8.11 9.95
CA TYR A 222 -0.32 -8.53 9.60
C TYR A 222 -0.28 -8.69 8.09
N LYS A 223 0.46 -7.83 7.42
CA LYS A 223 0.48 -7.77 5.95
C LYS A 223 1.81 -8.25 5.40
N ARG A 224 1.72 -8.97 4.30
CA ARG A 224 2.75 -9.15 3.28
C ARG A 224 2.34 -8.38 2.04
N LEU A 225 3.21 -8.28 1.03
CA LEU A 225 2.87 -7.70 -0.27
C LEU A 225 1.72 -8.43 -0.99
N SER A 226 1.52 -9.70 -0.67
CA SER A 226 0.35 -10.47 -1.11
C SER A 226 -0.35 -11.05 0.10
N ASN A 227 -1.66 -10.84 0.20
CA ASN A 227 -2.50 -11.60 1.11
C ASN A 227 -2.48 -13.08 0.75
#